data_65ee00456c8102f89eb307159713e654
#
_entry.id   65ee00456c8102f89eb307159713e654
#
_cell.length_a   1.000
_cell.length_b   1.000
_cell.length_c   1.000
_cell.angle_alpha   90.00
_cell.angle_beta   90.00
_cell.angle_gamma   90.00
#
_symmetry.space_group_name_H-M   'P 1'
#
loop_
_entity.id
_entity.type
_entity.pdbx_description
1 polymer ?
#
loop_
_entity_poly.entity_id
_entity_poly.type
_entity_poly.pdbx_seq_one_letter_code
_entity_poly.pdbx_strand_id
1 'polypeptide(L)'
;IIDRYLLPQLHSAITPGKGVVLYGPRQVGKTTLVMELLAGTTLKTQLISADELRYREALASQDRHVLGNLLADNELLIIDEAQRVENIGLNLKILVDQFPKAAFIATGSASFALANKVSEPLTGRTLTYYMYPVSYGEISQTYGPFEAREQLNRWLIWGTYPEIVMEEKAPKREQLLGELVGSYLYRDLLELNGLRKPEKIVDLLRLLAFQIGQEVSLAELATSLAINRATIDRYLDLLEKVFVIFRVRGFSRNL
;
A
#
# COMPACT_ATOMS: atom_id res chain seq x y z
N ILE A 1 4.45 11.84 15.83
CA ILE A 1 4.63 10.75 14.85
C ILE A 1 4.44 9.43 15.59
N ILE A 2 3.83 8.44 14.95
CA ILE A 2 3.63 7.11 15.54
C ILE A 2 4.73 6.19 14.99
N ASP A 3 5.51 5.60 15.89
CA ASP A 3 6.58 4.69 15.51
C ASP A 3 6.02 3.44 14.83
N ARG A 4 6.59 3.08 13.68
CA ARG A 4 6.10 1.97 12.87
C ARG A 4 6.99 0.73 13.06
N TYR A 5 6.39 -0.39 13.37
CA TYR A 5 7.10 -1.68 13.51
C TYR A 5 7.85 -2.11 12.24
N LEU A 6 7.46 -1.54 11.12
CA LEU A 6 8.08 -1.83 9.83
C LEU A 6 9.44 -1.14 9.64
N LEU A 7 9.71 -0.03 10.32
CA LEU A 7 10.94 0.75 10.13
C LEU A 7 12.23 -0.06 10.38
N PRO A 8 12.40 -0.76 11.51
CA PRO A 8 13.60 -1.61 11.73
C PRO A 8 13.74 -2.73 10.68
N GLN A 9 12.61 -3.29 10.23
CA GLN A 9 12.61 -4.34 9.21
C GLN A 9 13.09 -3.80 7.85
N LEU A 10 12.67 -2.59 7.47
CA LEU A 10 13.14 -1.94 6.25
C LEU A 10 14.64 -1.60 6.33
N HIS A 11 15.12 -1.10 7.48
CA HIS A 11 16.55 -0.88 7.69
C HIS A 11 17.39 -2.14 7.46
N SER A 12 16.96 -3.27 8.02
CA SER A 12 17.67 -4.55 7.84
C SER A 12 17.53 -5.15 6.45
N ALA A 13 16.53 -4.74 5.68
CA ALA A 13 16.27 -5.22 4.32
C ALA A 13 17.11 -4.48 3.25
N ILE A 14 17.65 -3.30 3.57
CA ILE A 14 18.50 -2.54 2.65
C ILE A 14 19.82 -3.29 2.46
N THR A 15 19.96 -3.90 1.30
CA THR A 15 21.14 -4.71 0.96
C THR A 15 21.55 -4.40 -0.47
N PRO A 16 22.85 -4.14 -0.76
CA PRO A 16 23.33 -3.94 -2.12
C PRO A 16 22.93 -5.10 -3.05
N GLY A 17 22.53 -4.77 -4.26
CA GLY A 17 22.05 -5.74 -5.25
C GLY A 17 20.65 -6.28 -4.98
N LYS A 18 19.91 -5.68 -4.06
CA LYS A 18 18.52 -6.03 -3.76
C LYS A 18 17.60 -4.81 -3.82
N GLY A 19 16.36 -5.07 -4.18
CA GLY A 19 15.28 -4.11 -4.10
C GLY A 19 14.36 -4.39 -2.93
N VAL A 20 13.78 -3.36 -2.38
CA VAL A 20 12.68 -3.41 -1.42
C VAL A 20 11.46 -2.77 -2.07
N VAL A 21 10.33 -3.44 -2.04
CA VAL A 21 9.06 -2.89 -2.54
C VAL A 21 8.12 -2.73 -1.35
N LEU A 22 7.70 -1.49 -1.09
CA LEU A 22 6.80 -1.13 0.00
C LEU A 22 5.42 -0.80 -0.55
N TYR A 23 4.47 -1.71 -0.33
CA TYR A 23 3.07 -1.52 -0.70
C TYR A 23 2.24 -1.04 0.49
N GLY A 24 1.15 -0.36 0.19
CA GLY A 24 0.15 0.01 1.18
C GLY A 24 -0.84 1.04 0.65
N PRO A 25 -2.01 1.19 1.28
CA PRO A 25 -3.01 2.14 0.85
C PRO A 25 -2.45 3.58 0.83
N ARG A 26 -3.14 4.48 0.15
CA ARG A 26 -2.79 5.91 0.19
C ARG A 26 -2.94 6.43 1.63
N GLN A 27 -2.18 7.46 1.97
CA GLN A 27 -2.22 8.13 3.29
C GLN A 27 -1.90 7.24 4.50
N VAL A 28 -1.40 6.02 4.29
CA VAL A 28 -0.98 5.13 5.38
C VAL A 28 0.38 5.52 6.00
N GLY A 29 1.09 6.48 5.38
CA GLY A 29 2.35 7.02 5.87
C GLY A 29 3.60 6.42 5.21
N LYS A 30 3.52 5.86 3.98
CA LYS A 30 4.69 5.30 3.28
C LYS A 30 5.82 6.31 3.10
N THR A 31 5.51 7.50 2.60
CA THR A 31 6.50 8.57 2.41
C THR A 31 7.09 9.02 3.74
N THR A 32 6.29 9.12 4.80
CA THR A 32 6.76 9.44 6.15
C THR A 32 7.76 8.38 6.63
N LEU A 33 7.43 7.10 6.49
CA LEU A 33 8.30 5.99 6.86
C LEU A 33 9.62 6.01 6.08
N VAL A 34 9.58 6.34 4.79
CA VAL A 34 10.78 6.53 3.95
C VAL A 34 11.63 7.70 4.45
N MET A 35 11.02 8.81 4.85
CA MET A 35 11.75 9.96 5.41
C MET A 35 12.41 9.63 6.76
N GLU A 36 11.74 8.85 7.61
CA GLU A 36 12.33 8.33 8.85
C GLU A 36 13.49 7.37 8.57
N LEU A 37 13.35 6.50 7.59
CA LEU A 37 14.41 5.62 7.13
C LEU A 37 15.64 6.41 6.66
N LEU A 38 15.43 7.48 5.88
CA LEU A 38 16.49 8.37 5.42
C LEU A 38 17.21 9.07 6.57
N ALA A 39 16.49 9.50 7.59
CA ALA A 39 17.08 10.14 8.76
C ALA A 39 17.97 9.18 9.58
N GLY A 40 17.72 7.87 9.49
CA GLY A 40 18.47 6.83 10.20
C GLY A 40 19.56 6.14 9.37
N THR A 41 19.70 6.43 8.07
CA THR A 41 20.72 5.78 7.22
C THR A 41 21.95 6.65 7.04
N THR A 42 23.13 6.01 6.93
CA THR A 42 24.40 6.66 6.58
C THR A 42 24.73 6.53 5.09
N LEU A 43 23.93 5.79 4.32
CA LEU A 43 24.14 5.59 2.90
C LEU A 43 23.92 6.88 2.12
N LYS A 44 24.76 7.14 1.12
CA LYS A 44 24.53 8.22 0.16
C LYS A 44 23.27 7.90 -0.64
N THR A 45 22.22 8.69 -0.44
CA THR A 45 20.88 8.34 -0.93
C THR A 45 20.33 9.38 -1.89
N GLN A 46 19.71 8.90 -2.96
CA GLN A 46 18.87 9.68 -3.87
C GLN A 46 17.41 9.30 -3.65
N LEU A 47 16.57 10.28 -3.33
CA LEU A 47 15.11 10.14 -3.30
C LEU A 47 14.51 10.85 -4.51
N ILE A 48 13.71 10.14 -5.29
CA ILE A 48 12.99 10.67 -6.44
C ILE A 48 11.50 10.30 -6.34
N SER A 49 10.64 11.18 -6.83
CA SER A 49 9.21 10.91 -6.92
C SER A 49 8.79 10.74 -8.37
N ALA A 50 8.07 9.65 -8.66
CA ALA A 50 7.46 9.43 -9.97
C ALA A 50 6.25 10.34 -10.24
N ASP A 51 5.88 11.23 -9.31
CA ASP A 51 4.96 12.33 -9.58
C ASP A 51 5.58 13.36 -10.53
N GLU A 52 6.90 13.55 -10.48
CA GLU A 52 7.62 14.41 -11.41
C GLU A 52 7.80 13.72 -12.77
N LEU A 53 7.34 14.40 -13.83
CA LEU A 53 7.34 13.85 -15.19
C LEU A 53 8.75 13.41 -15.63
N ARG A 54 9.78 14.23 -15.37
CA ARG A 54 11.18 13.94 -15.74
C ARG A 54 11.68 12.61 -15.15
N TYR A 55 11.36 12.32 -13.89
CA TYR A 55 11.76 11.06 -13.25
C TYR A 55 10.94 9.89 -13.75
N ARG A 56 9.65 10.10 -13.99
CA ARG A 56 8.78 9.07 -14.54
C ARG A 56 9.21 8.62 -15.93
N GLU A 57 9.55 9.56 -16.82
CA GLU A 57 10.06 9.25 -18.16
C GLU A 57 11.42 8.54 -18.09
N ALA A 58 12.36 9.03 -17.29
CA ALA A 58 13.64 8.39 -17.10
C ALA A 58 13.52 6.98 -16.52
N LEU A 59 12.66 6.78 -15.53
CA LEU A 59 12.38 5.45 -14.95
C LEU A 59 11.68 4.50 -15.92
N ALA A 60 10.93 5.00 -16.90
CA ALA A 60 10.25 4.19 -17.92
C ALA A 60 11.12 3.86 -19.13
N SER A 61 12.33 4.38 -19.20
CA SER A 61 13.20 4.33 -20.39
C SER A 61 13.69 2.94 -20.77
N GLN A 62 13.76 2.00 -19.83
CA GLN A 62 14.39 0.68 -19.96
C GLN A 62 15.87 0.77 -20.43
N ASP A 63 16.48 1.94 -20.30
CA ASP A 63 17.86 2.21 -20.70
C ASP A 63 18.78 2.25 -19.47
N ARG A 64 19.82 1.40 -19.48
CA ARG A 64 20.80 1.30 -18.39
C ARG A 64 21.49 2.63 -18.10
N HIS A 65 21.82 3.40 -19.15
CA HIS A 65 22.55 4.66 -18.96
C HIS A 65 21.65 5.73 -18.33
N VAL A 66 20.40 5.82 -18.79
CA VAL A 66 19.43 6.75 -18.21
C VAL A 66 19.13 6.38 -16.75
N LEU A 67 18.89 5.10 -16.47
CA LEU A 67 18.67 4.59 -15.11
C LEU A 67 19.91 4.78 -14.21
N GLY A 68 21.12 4.58 -14.77
CA GLY A 68 22.37 4.83 -14.08
C GLY A 68 22.58 6.30 -13.70
N ASN A 69 22.17 7.22 -14.57
CA ASN A 69 22.22 8.66 -14.26
C ASN A 69 21.29 9.06 -13.11
N LEU A 70 20.14 8.36 -12.94
CA LEU A 70 19.27 8.57 -11.77
C LEU A 70 19.93 8.11 -10.47
N LEU A 71 20.67 7.01 -10.50
CA LEU A 71 21.41 6.53 -9.34
C LEU A 71 22.62 7.44 -9.05
N ALA A 72 23.30 7.94 -10.09
CA ALA A 72 24.56 8.68 -10.01
C ALA A 72 25.60 7.95 -9.12
N ASP A 73 26.17 8.66 -8.13
CA ASP A 73 27.14 8.09 -7.17
C ASP A 73 26.47 7.65 -5.85
N ASN A 74 25.15 7.44 -5.84
CA ASN A 74 24.45 7.07 -4.62
C ASN A 74 24.47 5.55 -4.39
N GLU A 75 24.42 5.16 -3.12
CA GLU A 75 24.39 3.77 -2.66
C GLU A 75 22.97 3.25 -2.50
N LEU A 76 22.00 4.16 -2.37
CA LEU A 76 20.58 3.87 -2.23
C LEU A 76 19.77 4.78 -3.13
N LEU A 77 18.92 4.20 -3.97
CA LEU A 77 17.90 4.92 -4.74
C LEU A 77 16.52 4.59 -4.21
N ILE A 78 15.79 5.62 -3.83
CA ILE A 78 14.39 5.50 -3.38
C ILE A 78 13.48 6.11 -4.43
N ILE A 79 12.49 5.35 -4.86
CA ILE A 79 11.49 5.73 -5.87
C ILE A 79 10.13 5.78 -5.19
N ASP A 80 9.63 6.98 -4.92
CA ASP A 80 8.29 7.16 -4.36
C ASP A 80 7.25 7.19 -5.48
N GLU A 81 6.03 6.71 -5.19
CA GLU A 81 4.89 6.61 -6.12
C GLU A 81 5.21 5.82 -7.41
N ALA A 82 6.01 4.77 -7.28
CA ALA A 82 6.54 3.98 -8.38
C ALA A 82 5.47 3.38 -9.32
N GLN A 83 4.21 3.22 -8.86
CA GLN A 83 3.11 2.74 -9.70
C GLN A 83 2.77 3.68 -10.86
N ARG A 84 3.24 4.93 -10.84
CA ARG A 84 3.04 5.89 -11.93
C ARG A 84 3.98 5.64 -13.13
N VAL A 85 5.00 4.81 -12.94
CA VAL A 85 5.99 4.49 -13.97
C VAL A 85 5.49 3.32 -14.81
N GLU A 86 5.52 3.48 -16.12
CA GLU A 86 5.20 2.39 -17.03
C GLU A 86 6.28 1.29 -16.97
N ASN A 87 5.85 0.03 -16.92
CA ASN A 87 6.73 -1.14 -16.84
C ASN A 87 7.78 -1.08 -15.72
N ILE A 88 7.42 -0.47 -14.57
CA ILE A 88 8.35 -0.25 -13.45
C ILE A 88 9.03 -1.55 -12.97
N GLY A 89 8.35 -2.69 -13.01
CA GLY A 89 8.94 -3.97 -12.62
C GLY A 89 10.16 -4.35 -13.48
N LEU A 90 10.10 -4.13 -14.79
CA LEU A 90 11.23 -4.35 -15.67
C LEU A 90 12.36 -3.35 -15.41
N ASN A 91 12.04 -2.09 -15.18
CA ASN A 91 13.04 -1.05 -14.87
C ASN A 91 13.73 -1.31 -13.52
N LEU A 92 12.97 -1.71 -12.50
CA LEU A 92 13.54 -2.16 -11.21
C LEU A 92 14.43 -3.38 -11.37
N LYS A 93 14.06 -4.34 -12.23
CA LYS A 93 14.91 -5.47 -12.55
C LYS A 93 16.24 -5.01 -13.17
N ILE A 94 16.19 -4.10 -14.14
CA ILE A 94 17.40 -3.54 -14.76
C ILE A 94 18.27 -2.86 -13.69
N LEU A 95 17.68 -2.05 -12.81
CA LEU A 95 18.41 -1.38 -11.72
C LEU A 95 19.12 -2.40 -10.81
N VAL A 96 18.42 -3.42 -10.32
CA VAL A 96 18.98 -4.43 -9.43
C VAL A 96 20.08 -5.26 -10.13
N ASP A 97 19.85 -5.70 -11.38
CA ASP A 97 20.78 -6.56 -12.10
C ASP A 97 22.03 -5.81 -12.60
N GLN A 98 21.90 -4.52 -12.95
CA GLN A 98 23.00 -3.74 -13.53
C GLN A 98 23.81 -2.93 -12.51
N PHE A 99 23.25 -2.66 -11.33
CA PHE A 99 23.90 -1.87 -10.28
C PHE A 99 23.98 -2.66 -8.95
N PRO A 100 24.75 -3.77 -8.92
CA PRO A 100 24.77 -4.70 -7.78
C PRO A 100 25.38 -4.11 -6.49
N LYS A 101 26.02 -2.95 -6.56
CA LYS A 101 26.58 -2.23 -5.40
C LYS A 101 25.57 -1.28 -4.75
N ALA A 102 24.47 -1.01 -5.40
CA ALA A 102 23.42 -0.14 -4.89
C ALA A 102 22.23 -0.95 -4.36
N ALA A 103 21.49 -0.35 -3.43
CA ALA A 103 20.20 -0.83 -2.94
C ALA A 103 19.08 0.03 -3.52
N PHE A 104 17.88 -0.54 -3.58
CA PHE A 104 16.72 0.12 -4.19
C PHE A 104 15.50 -0.03 -3.31
N ILE A 105 14.75 1.06 -3.13
CA ILE A 105 13.43 1.03 -2.49
C ILE A 105 12.42 1.63 -3.46
N ALA A 106 11.32 0.94 -3.70
CA ALA A 106 10.20 1.47 -4.45
C ALA A 106 8.95 1.45 -3.57
N THR A 107 8.29 2.60 -3.41
CA THR A 107 7.00 2.66 -2.74
C THR A 107 5.88 2.71 -3.75
N GLY A 108 4.72 2.18 -3.37
CA GLY A 108 3.56 2.26 -4.23
C GLY A 108 2.25 1.99 -3.51
N SER A 109 1.16 2.53 -4.09
CA SER A 109 -0.19 2.19 -3.67
C SER A 109 -0.60 0.78 -4.18
N ALA A 110 -1.78 0.33 -3.80
CA ALA A 110 -2.30 -0.98 -4.17
C ALA A 110 -2.31 -1.27 -5.68
N SER A 111 -2.52 -0.24 -6.52
CA SER A 111 -2.49 -0.37 -7.98
C SER A 111 -1.16 -0.88 -8.52
N PHE A 112 -0.07 -0.65 -7.79
CA PHE A 112 1.27 -1.14 -8.13
C PHE A 112 1.38 -2.67 -8.00
N ALA A 113 0.74 -3.28 -7.00
CA ALA A 113 0.65 -4.73 -6.85
C ALA A 113 -0.30 -5.39 -7.87
N LEU A 114 -1.30 -4.63 -8.34
CA LEU A 114 -2.28 -5.10 -9.32
C LEU A 114 -1.74 -5.15 -10.76
N ALA A 115 -0.76 -4.34 -11.08
CA ALA A 115 -0.01 -4.52 -12.30
C ALA A 115 0.78 -5.82 -12.17
N ASN A 116 0.21 -6.97 -12.58
CA ASN A 116 0.88 -8.29 -12.68
C ASN A 116 2.25 -8.23 -13.38
N LYS A 117 2.61 -7.06 -13.86
CA LYS A 117 3.85 -6.68 -14.51
C LYS A 117 5.04 -6.48 -13.55
N VAL A 118 4.81 -6.44 -12.22
CA VAL A 118 5.88 -6.15 -11.26
C VAL A 118 6.43 -7.41 -10.59
N SER A 119 5.56 -8.38 -10.28
CA SER A 119 5.97 -9.56 -9.50
C SER A 119 6.86 -10.53 -10.26
N GLU A 120 6.56 -10.81 -11.53
CA GLU A 120 7.29 -11.80 -12.32
C GLU A 120 8.75 -11.39 -12.64
N PRO A 121 9.03 -10.15 -13.10
CA PRO A 121 10.41 -9.70 -13.32
C PRO A 121 11.26 -9.62 -12.05
N LEU A 122 10.66 -9.44 -10.88
CA LEU A 122 11.34 -9.17 -9.62
C LEU A 122 11.54 -10.38 -8.72
N THR A 123 11.11 -11.57 -9.14
CA THR A 123 11.27 -12.81 -8.34
C THR A 123 12.74 -13.04 -7.98
N GLY A 124 13.02 -13.21 -6.69
CA GLY A 124 14.37 -13.42 -6.15
C GLY A 124 15.25 -12.16 -6.06
N ARG A 125 14.79 -11.02 -6.59
CA ARG A 125 15.51 -9.74 -6.63
C ARG A 125 15.05 -8.75 -5.58
N THR A 126 13.81 -8.86 -5.13
CA THR A 126 13.22 -7.90 -4.21
C THR A 126 12.59 -8.59 -3.00
N LEU A 127 12.58 -7.85 -1.88
CA LEU A 127 11.78 -8.14 -0.71
C LEU A 127 10.54 -7.25 -0.74
N THR A 128 9.39 -7.83 -0.48
CA THR A 128 8.11 -7.11 -0.49
C THR A 128 7.59 -6.93 0.92
N TYR A 129 7.24 -5.70 1.25
CA TYR A 129 6.64 -5.31 2.52
C TYR A 129 5.29 -4.64 2.29
N TYR A 130 4.39 -4.86 3.25
CA TYR A 130 3.06 -4.27 3.23
C TYR A 130 2.89 -3.35 4.43
N MET A 131 2.54 -2.11 4.18
CA MET A 131 2.26 -1.12 5.20
C MET A 131 0.75 -0.94 5.34
N TYR A 132 0.24 -1.31 6.50
CA TYR A 132 -1.17 -1.17 6.85
C TYR A 132 -1.40 0.10 7.68
N PRO A 133 -2.66 0.53 7.91
CA PRO A 133 -2.97 1.50 8.94
C PRO A 133 -2.31 1.13 10.29
N VAL A 134 -2.23 2.09 11.20
CA VAL A 134 -1.52 1.90 12.47
C VAL A 134 -2.10 0.73 13.25
N SER A 135 -1.27 -0.20 13.67
CA SER A 135 -1.72 -1.36 14.46
C SER A 135 -2.02 -0.97 15.90
N TYR A 136 -2.85 -1.76 16.59
CA TYR A 136 -3.08 -1.58 18.03
C TYR A 136 -1.78 -1.63 18.84
N GLY A 137 -0.82 -2.48 18.44
CA GLY A 137 0.49 -2.55 19.08
C GLY A 137 1.29 -1.25 18.96
N GLU A 138 1.32 -0.63 17.77
CA GLU A 138 1.97 0.66 17.53
C GLU A 138 1.28 1.79 18.32
N ILE A 139 -0.06 1.78 18.40
CA ILE A 139 -0.83 2.71 19.23
C ILE A 139 -0.48 2.51 20.72
N SER A 140 -0.46 1.26 21.18
CA SER A 140 -0.14 0.93 22.56
C SER A 140 1.29 1.31 22.95
N GLN A 141 2.24 1.17 22.03
CA GLN A 141 3.61 1.63 22.24
C GLN A 141 3.71 3.15 22.33
N THR A 142 2.95 3.88 21.50
CA THR A 142 3.01 5.34 21.43
C THR A 142 2.30 6.02 22.61
N TYR A 143 1.11 5.56 22.95
CA TYR A 143 0.24 6.20 23.98
C TYR A 143 0.22 5.49 25.32
N GLY A 144 0.80 4.30 25.40
CA GLY A 144 0.73 3.41 26.55
C GLY A 144 -0.44 2.41 26.47
N PRO A 145 -0.28 1.21 27.04
CA PRO A 145 -1.26 0.13 26.91
C PRO A 145 -2.60 0.44 27.61
N PHE A 146 -2.60 1.23 28.67
CA PHE A 146 -3.81 1.64 29.36
C PHE A 146 -4.65 2.57 28.47
N GLU A 147 -4.06 3.64 27.97
CA GLU A 147 -4.73 4.62 27.12
C GLU A 147 -5.21 4.00 25.81
N ALA A 148 -4.41 3.14 25.20
CA ALA A 148 -4.79 2.41 23.98
C ALA A 148 -6.05 1.53 24.23
N ARG A 149 -6.15 0.91 25.39
CA ARG A 149 -7.31 0.08 25.76
C ARG A 149 -8.56 0.91 26.01
N GLU A 150 -8.44 2.03 26.75
CA GLU A 150 -9.56 2.95 27.02
C GLU A 150 -10.13 3.53 25.72
N GLN A 151 -9.29 3.80 24.74
CA GLN A 151 -9.70 4.33 23.45
C GLN A 151 -10.01 3.26 22.38
N LEU A 152 -10.05 1.99 22.73
CA LEU A 152 -10.26 0.90 21.75
C LEU A 152 -11.54 1.10 20.92
N ASN A 153 -12.64 1.47 21.56
CA ASN A 153 -13.90 1.72 20.85
C ASN A 153 -13.78 2.87 19.84
N ARG A 154 -12.97 3.88 20.14
CA ARG A 154 -12.69 4.96 19.21
C ARG A 154 -12.01 4.42 17.95
N TRP A 155 -10.99 3.55 18.10
CA TRP A 155 -10.27 2.97 16.98
C TRP A 155 -11.13 2.01 16.15
N LEU A 156 -12.02 1.28 16.80
CA LEU A 156 -12.98 0.40 16.12
C LEU A 156 -14.01 1.17 15.28
N ILE A 157 -14.42 2.37 15.72
CA ILE A 157 -15.39 3.21 15.00
C ILE A 157 -14.72 4.02 13.88
N TRP A 158 -13.58 4.67 14.17
CA TRP A 158 -12.96 5.63 13.26
C TRP A 158 -11.86 5.04 12.39
N GLY A 159 -11.40 3.83 12.71
CA GLY A 159 -10.23 3.23 12.06
C GLY A 159 -8.91 3.81 12.57
N THR A 160 -7.83 3.33 11.99
CA THR A 160 -6.47 3.60 12.46
C THR A 160 -5.54 4.17 11.38
N TYR A 161 -6.07 4.91 10.40
CA TYR A 161 -5.22 5.72 9.54
C TYR A 161 -4.46 6.76 10.38
N PRO A 162 -3.16 7.04 10.08
CA PRO A 162 -2.34 7.89 10.95
C PRO A 162 -2.98 9.24 11.28
N GLU A 163 -3.54 9.93 10.29
CA GLU A 163 -4.21 11.23 10.52
C GLU A 163 -5.45 11.10 11.39
N ILE A 164 -6.21 9.99 11.26
CA ILE A 164 -7.39 9.72 12.09
C ILE A 164 -6.99 9.43 13.54
N VAL A 165 -5.88 8.69 13.72
CA VAL A 165 -5.38 8.37 15.08
C VAL A 165 -4.94 9.64 15.79
N MET A 166 -4.25 10.55 15.10
CA MET A 166 -3.71 11.78 15.67
C MET A 166 -4.75 12.89 15.84
N GLU A 167 -5.90 12.83 15.14
CA GLU A 167 -6.94 13.87 15.24
C GLU A 167 -7.82 13.65 16.48
N GLU A 168 -7.95 14.67 17.31
CA GLU A 168 -8.73 14.61 18.55
C GLU A 168 -10.22 14.95 18.34
N LYS A 169 -10.52 15.82 17.37
CA LYS A 169 -11.86 16.36 17.15
C LYS A 169 -12.69 15.45 16.25
N ALA A 170 -13.81 14.95 16.74
CA ALA A 170 -14.70 14.06 15.99
C ALA A 170 -15.19 14.64 14.65
N PRO A 171 -15.61 15.92 14.53
CA PRO A 171 -16.03 16.48 13.24
C PRO A 171 -14.89 16.51 12.20
N LYS A 172 -13.65 16.73 12.65
CA LYS A 172 -12.49 16.72 11.76
C LYS A 172 -12.14 15.30 11.29
N ARG A 173 -12.25 14.31 12.17
CA ARG A 173 -12.09 12.89 11.79
C ARG A 173 -13.11 12.47 10.74
N GLU A 174 -14.36 12.88 10.90
CA GLU A 174 -15.42 12.60 9.92
C GLU A 174 -15.09 13.20 8.55
N GLN A 175 -14.60 14.46 8.53
CA GLN A 175 -14.14 15.10 7.30
C GLN A 175 -12.98 14.32 6.66
N LEU A 176 -11.95 13.94 7.43
CA LEU A 176 -10.79 13.18 6.94
C LEU A 176 -11.20 11.82 6.38
N LEU A 177 -12.13 11.12 7.05
CA LEU A 177 -12.67 9.85 6.52
C LEU A 177 -13.45 10.06 5.22
N GLY A 178 -14.24 11.14 5.12
CA GLY A 178 -14.95 11.50 3.90
C GLY A 178 -13.98 11.77 2.73
N GLU A 179 -12.86 12.45 3.00
CA GLU A 179 -11.80 12.69 2.01
C GLU A 179 -11.10 11.38 1.60
N LEU A 180 -10.81 10.48 2.57
CA LEU A 180 -10.26 9.15 2.29
C LEU A 180 -11.18 8.35 1.37
N VAL A 181 -12.47 8.29 1.66
CA VAL A 181 -13.44 7.55 0.85
C VAL A 181 -13.62 8.19 -0.52
N GLY A 182 -13.83 9.51 -0.58
CA GLY A 182 -14.15 10.22 -1.81
C GLY A 182 -12.98 10.33 -2.78
N SER A 183 -11.78 10.64 -2.27
CA SER A 183 -10.63 10.97 -3.11
C SER A 183 -9.75 9.77 -3.45
N TYR A 184 -9.70 8.76 -2.58
CA TYR A 184 -8.76 7.65 -2.72
C TYR A 184 -9.42 6.34 -3.05
N LEU A 185 -10.45 5.95 -2.27
CA LEU A 185 -11.13 4.68 -2.51
C LEU A 185 -11.71 4.61 -3.92
N TYR A 186 -12.43 5.66 -4.32
CA TYR A 186 -13.01 5.73 -5.67
C TYR A 186 -11.94 5.79 -6.75
N ARG A 187 -10.89 6.56 -6.55
CA ARG A 187 -9.83 6.72 -7.53
C ARG A 187 -9.06 5.42 -7.75
N ASP A 188 -8.62 4.78 -6.67
CA ASP A 188 -7.87 3.53 -6.74
C ASP A 188 -8.73 2.40 -7.34
N LEU A 189 -10.05 2.38 -7.04
CA LEU A 189 -10.98 1.44 -7.65
C LEU A 189 -11.22 1.73 -9.14
N LEU A 190 -11.35 2.99 -9.55
CA LEU A 190 -11.58 3.38 -10.95
C LEU A 190 -10.34 3.18 -11.83
N GLU A 191 -9.14 3.30 -11.27
CA GLU A 191 -7.88 2.99 -11.96
C GLU A 191 -7.75 1.47 -12.26
N LEU A 192 -8.55 0.62 -11.58
CA LEU A 192 -8.58 -0.81 -11.85
C LEU A 192 -9.34 -1.13 -13.14
N ASN A 193 -8.63 -1.58 -14.15
CA ASN A 193 -9.23 -2.06 -15.39
C ASN A 193 -10.21 -3.21 -15.14
N GLY A 194 -11.46 -3.02 -15.54
CA GLY A 194 -12.46 -4.07 -15.55
C GLY A 194 -13.68 -3.89 -14.64
N LEU A 195 -13.88 -2.70 -14.08
CA LEU A 195 -15.12 -2.35 -13.40
C LEU A 195 -16.22 -2.03 -14.41
N ARG A 196 -17.21 -2.92 -14.53
CA ARG A 196 -18.36 -2.68 -15.43
C ARG A 196 -19.46 -1.81 -14.81
N LYS A 197 -19.55 -1.78 -13.47
CA LYS A 197 -20.60 -1.09 -12.69
C LYS A 197 -20.02 -0.54 -11.39
N PRO A 198 -19.32 0.60 -11.40
CA PRO A 198 -18.69 1.17 -10.19
C PRO A 198 -19.68 1.42 -9.06
N GLU A 199 -20.91 1.81 -9.36
CA GLU A 199 -21.98 2.05 -8.39
C GLU A 199 -22.27 0.80 -7.52
N LYS A 200 -22.16 -0.39 -8.08
CA LYS A 200 -22.37 -1.65 -7.35
C LYS A 200 -21.30 -1.95 -6.32
N ILE A 201 -20.10 -1.40 -6.45
CA ILE A 201 -19.05 -1.55 -5.44
C ILE A 201 -19.40 -0.76 -4.18
N VAL A 202 -19.98 0.42 -4.32
CA VAL A 202 -20.43 1.21 -3.16
C VAL A 202 -21.52 0.49 -2.39
N ASP A 203 -22.49 -0.06 -3.11
CA ASP A 203 -23.54 -0.85 -2.51
C ASP A 203 -22.99 -2.13 -1.85
N LEU A 204 -22.02 -2.78 -2.49
CA LEU A 204 -21.30 -3.93 -1.92
C LEU A 204 -20.59 -3.55 -0.62
N LEU A 205 -19.86 -2.43 -0.61
CA LEU A 205 -19.17 -1.95 0.60
C LEU A 205 -20.15 -1.65 1.74
N ARG A 206 -21.32 -1.07 1.44
CA ARG A 206 -22.36 -0.84 2.44
C ARG A 206 -22.86 -2.15 3.05
N LEU A 207 -23.13 -3.16 2.21
CA LEU A 207 -23.57 -4.48 2.69
C LEU A 207 -22.49 -5.17 3.52
N LEU A 208 -21.22 -5.07 3.12
CA LEU A 208 -20.08 -5.62 3.87
C LEU A 208 -19.89 -4.90 5.21
N ALA A 209 -20.10 -3.59 5.27
CA ALA A 209 -19.99 -2.82 6.52
C ALA A 209 -20.96 -3.30 7.61
N PHE A 210 -22.16 -3.78 7.24
CA PHE A 210 -23.10 -4.40 8.18
C PHE A 210 -22.72 -5.81 8.61
N GLN A 211 -21.77 -6.45 7.91
CA GLN A 211 -21.35 -7.84 8.14
C GLN A 211 -19.89 -7.95 8.59
N ILE A 212 -19.28 -6.85 9.08
CA ILE A 212 -17.91 -6.86 9.56
C ILE A 212 -17.75 -7.88 10.70
N GLY A 213 -16.77 -8.79 10.55
CA GLY A 213 -16.50 -9.83 11.55
C GLY A 213 -17.47 -11.02 11.53
N GLN A 214 -18.36 -11.08 10.55
CA GLN A 214 -19.32 -12.17 10.38
C GLN A 214 -19.01 -13.03 9.13
N GLU A 215 -19.64 -14.17 9.05
CA GLU A 215 -19.63 -14.98 7.83
C GLU A 215 -20.43 -14.27 6.72
N VAL A 216 -19.82 -14.16 5.55
CA VAL A 216 -20.40 -13.47 4.40
C VAL A 216 -20.77 -14.47 3.31
N SER A 217 -22.06 -14.50 2.94
CA SER A 217 -22.56 -15.32 1.85
C SER A 217 -22.46 -14.60 0.50
N LEU A 218 -21.63 -15.10 -0.40
CA LEU A 218 -21.50 -14.55 -1.76
C LEU A 218 -22.82 -14.65 -2.56
N ALA A 219 -23.65 -15.66 -2.26
CA ALA A 219 -24.93 -15.84 -2.93
C ALA A 219 -25.95 -14.77 -2.49
N GLU A 220 -26.00 -14.46 -1.19
CA GLU A 220 -26.85 -13.40 -0.66
C GLU A 220 -26.45 -12.02 -1.18
N LEU A 221 -25.15 -11.72 -1.22
CA LEU A 221 -24.63 -10.47 -1.80
C LEU A 221 -24.99 -10.36 -3.28
N ALA A 222 -24.86 -11.44 -4.05
CA ALA A 222 -25.22 -11.48 -5.47
C ALA A 222 -26.71 -11.20 -5.69
N THR A 223 -27.58 -11.81 -4.88
CA THR A 223 -29.02 -11.59 -4.92
C THR A 223 -29.38 -10.15 -4.55
N SER A 224 -28.84 -9.63 -3.44
CA SER A 224 -29.12 -8.27 -2.96
C SER A 224 -28.68 -7.19 -3.95
N LEU A 225 -27.59 -7.41 -4.67
CA LEU A 225 -27.04 -6.45 -5.64
C LEU A 225 -27.54 -6.67 -7.08
N ALA A 226 -28.32 -7.72 -7.33
CA ALA A 226 -28.78 -8.13 -8.64
C ALA A 226 -27.62 -8.29 -9.65
N ILE A 227 -26.53 -8.93 -9.23
CA ILE A 227 -25.36 -9.28 -10.06
C ILE A 227 -24.98 -10.73 -9.80
N ASN A 228 -24.20 -11.35 -10.71
CA ASN A 228 -23.81 -12.74 -10.54
C ASN A 228 -22.70 -12.91 -9.48
N ARG A 229 -22.64 -14.12 -8.90
CA ARG A 229 -21.67 -14.48 -7.86
C ARG A 229 -20.20 -14.26 -8.32
N ALA A 230 -19.88 -14.58 -9.57
CA ALA A 230 -18.52 -14.38 -10.09
C ALA A 230 -18.12 -12.90 -10.14
N THR A 231 -19.08 -11.99 -10.35
CA THR A 231 -18.85 -10.55 -10.28
C THR A 231 -18.61 -10.10 -8.85
N ILE A 232 -19.36 -10.64 -7.86
CA ILE A 232 -19.12 -10.37 -6.44
C ILE A 232 -17.70 -10.80 -6.06
N ASP A 233 -17.32 -12.04 -6.37
CA ASP A 233 -16.00 -12.57 -6.02
C ASP A 233 -14.88 -11.72 -6.63
N ARG A 234 -15.02 -11.35 -7.90
CA ARG A 234 -14.09 -10.41 -8.55
C ARG A 234 -14.03 -9.05 -7.86
N TYR A 235 -15.15 -8.48 -7.41
CA TYR A 235 -15.17 -7.20 -6.72
C TYR A 235 -14.51 -7.30 -5.34
N LEU A 236 -14.74 -8.41 -4.62
CA LEU A 236 -14.05 -8.67 -3.36
C LEU A 236 -12.54 -8.81 -3.56
N ASP A 237 -12.09 -9.51 -4.61
CA ASP A 237 -10.68 -9.59 -4.96
C ASP A 237 -10.06 -8.21 -5.26
N LEU A 238 -10.80 -7.35 -5.94
CA LEU A 238 -10.35 -5.98 -6.21
C LEU A 238 -10.26 -5.15 -4.93
N LEU A 239 -11.27 -5.21 -4.07
CA LEU A 239 -11.30 -4.51 -2.78
C LEU A 239 -10.18 -4.98 -1.84
N GLU A 240 -9.87 -6.28 -1.83
CA GLU A 240 -8.74 -6.83 -1.06
C GLU A 240 -7.40 -6.34 -1.61
N LYS A 241 -7.23 -6.31 -2.93
CA LYS A 241 -6.02 -5.82 -3.58
C LYS A 241 -5.75 -4.33 -3.35
N VAL A 242 -6.80 -3.52 -3.17
CA VAL A 242 -6.67 -2.10 -2.80
C VAL A 242 -6.71 -1.86 -1.29
N PHE A 243 -6.57 -2.90 -0.49
CA PHE A 243 -6.53 -2.84 0.98
C PHE A 243 -7.79 -2.27 1.65
N VAL A 244 -8.95 -2.34 1.01
CA VAL A 244 -10.22 -1.88 1.58
C VAL A 244 -10.82 -2.94 2.50
N ILE A 245 -10.68 -4.20 2.12
CA ILE A 245 -11.14 -5.34 2.92
C ILE A 245 -10.03 -6.36 3.11
N PHE A 246 -10.17 -7.18 4.14
CA PHE A 246 -9.37 -8.38 4.39
C PHE A 246 -10.31 -9.55 4.55
N ARG A 247 -10.11 -10.59 3.74
CA ARG A 247 -10.89 -11.84 3.85
C ARG A 247 -10.18 -12.81 4.79
N VAL A 248 -10.79 -13.08 5.92
CA VAL A 248 -10.35 -14.16 6.81
C VAL A 248 -11.04 -15.43 6.35
N ARG A 249 -10.27 -16.39 5.84
CA ARG A 249 -10.78 -17.69 5.42
C ARG A 249 -10.93 -18.61 6.62
N GLY A 250 -12.01 -19.39 6.65
CA GLY A 250 -12.20 -20.42 7.67
C GLY A 250 -11.04 -21.42 7.66
N PHE A 251 -10.52 -21.74 8.84
CA PHE A 251 -9.52 -22.78 8.97
C PHE A 251 -10.20 -24.14 8.86
N SER A 252 -9.87 -24.91 7.81
CA SER A 252 -10.30 -26.30 7.68
C SER A 252 -9.08 -27.22 7.78
N ARG A 253 -9.19 -28.26 8.63
CA ARG A 253 -8.18 -29.33 8.70
C ARG A 253 -8.28 -30.32 7.53
N ASN A 254 -9.41 -30.31 6.82
CA ASN A 254 -9.63 -31.14 5.65
C ASN A 254 -9.48 -30.26 4.40
N LEU A 255 -8.33 -30.35 3.75
CA LEU A 255 -8.10 -29.93 2.38
C LEU A 255 -8.52 -31.03 1.43
#